data_0a5f148061a122f5325401a84ba732a7
#
_entry.id   0a5f148061a122f5325401a84ba732a7
#
_cell.length_a   1.000
_cell.length_b   1.000
_cell.length_c   1.000
_cell.angle_alpha   90.00
_cell.angle_beta   90.00
_cell.angle_gamma   90.00
#
_symmetry.space_group_name_H-M   'P 1'
#
loop_
_entity.id
_entity.type
_entity.pdbx_description
1 polymer ?
#
loop_
_entity_poly.entity_id
_entity_poly.type
_entity_poly.pdbx_seq_one_letter_code
_entity_poly.pdbx_strand_id
1 'polypeptide(L)'
;MYLKQRAIVSAALSGAALIACAFCSAQQATPSGSSAQPGPNGFLNTPGQNMNGMHIYLWAGLKSHGEGQHDYPQWLADWSKILTAHGAVVDGAFHPPSADDLEHTDVLVIYKGDAAYLGGNSPGGNSKSAIEAFVKRGGGIVSLHDSLCGPDPVYFATLVGGAKHHGDVNYTLDAPVPYTIVDKTNPIMEGMSDFTLWDEAFFTLTWAENPKVHVLATTVVADTPSAGSHKGEVAPQIWTYEHALPGGQPARAFVWMQGHIYANFSNYQIQQMLLRAIAWAGKHPLSELVDYKAPASTPRPVSSAKP
;
A
#
# COMPACT_ATOMS: atom_id res chain seq x y z
N MET A 1 2.78 57.22 35.32
CA MET A 1 2.92 56.88 36.74
C MET A 1 3.74 55.57 36.75
N TYR A 2 5.07 55.68 36.81
CA TYR A 2 6.00 55.45 37.90
C TYR A 2 5.80 54.09 38.55
N LEU A 3 6.73 53.20 38.72
CA LEU A 3 8.19 53.15 39.01
C LEU A 3 8.53 51.64 39.05
N LYS A 4 9.64 51.10 38.92
CA LYS A 4 11.07 51.23 39.05
C LYS A 4 11.73 49.85 39.06
N GLN A 5 12.85 49.85 38.43
CA GLN A 5 13.91 48.82 38.48
C GLN A 5 14.27 48.35 39.90
N ARG A 6 14.76 47.12 39.99
CA ARG A 6 15.99 46.82 40.74
C ARG A 6 16.71 45.60 40.17
N ALA A 7 17.93 45.88 39.79
CA ALA A 7 18.97 44.90 39.56
C ALA A 7 19.59 44.48 40.89
N ILE A 8 20.03 43.23 41.02
CA ILE A 8 21.02 42.82 41.98
C ILE A 8 22.07 41.96 41.27
N VAL A 9 23.27 42.46 41.35
CA VAL A 9 24.56 41.82 40.98
C VAL A 9 25.11 41.10 42.21
N SER A 10 25.67 39.93 42.03
CA SER A 10 26.76 39.33 42.82
C SER A 10 26.95 37.87 42.34
N ALA A 11 28.00 37.36 42.05
CA ALA A 11 29.41 37.44 42.20
C ALA A 11 29.94 36.02 41.96
N ALA A 12 31.02 35.96 41.28
CA ALA A 12 31.71 34.73 40.86
C ALA A 12 32.25 33.92 42.04
N LEU A 13 32.29 32.60 41.87
CA LEU A 13 33.26 31.72 42.51
C LEU A 13 33.72 30.64 41.53
N SER A 14 35.00 30.72 41.24
CA SER A 14 35.74 29.79 40.43
C SER A 14 35.92 28.46 41.14
N GLY A 15 35.58 27.37 40.53
CA GLY A 15 35.92 26.01 40.94
C GLY A 15 36.36 25.22 39.77
N ALA A 16 37.68 25.15 39.55
CA ALA A 16 38.25 24.26 38.51
C ALA A 16 38.17 22.81 38.99
N ALA A 17 37.35 22.03 38.38
CA ALA A 17 37.36 20.58 38.50
C ALA A 17 37.95 19.99 37.24
N LEU A 18 39.16 19.44 37.37
CA LEU A 18 39.80 18.60 36.37
C LEU A 18 39.00 17.32 36.20
N ILE A 19 38.28 17.19 35.08
CA ILE A 19 37.69 15.93 34.66
C ILE A 19 38.68 15.27 33.68
N ALA A 20 39.28 14.20 34.14
CA ALA A 20 40.09 13.30 33.29
C ALA A 20 39.17 12.66 32.24
N CYS A 21 39.36 13.01 30.98
CA CYS A 21 38.77 12.28 29.85
C CYS A 21 39.43 10.91 29.76
N ALA A 22 38.74 9.89 30.21
CA ALA A 22 39.03 8.52 29.82
C ALA A 22 38.59 8.38 28.34
N PHE A 23 39.56 8.25 27.46
CA PHE A 23 39.29 7.82 26.08
C PHE A 23 38.74 6.39 26.11
N CYS A 24 37.42 6.27 26.05
CA CYS A 24 36.77 5.02 25.74
C CYS A 24 36.90 4.83 24.22
N SER A 25 37.86 4.00 23.81
CA SER A 25 37.95 3.53 22.44
C SER A 25 36.67 2.75 22.12
N ALA A 26 35.72 3.38 21.42
CA ALA A 26 34.63 2.67 20.82
C ALA A 26 35.21 1.73 19.75
N GLN A 27 35.36 0.47 20.09
CA GLN A 27 35.53 -0.57 19.08
C GLN A 27 34.28 -0.55 18.21
N GLN A 28 34.44 -0.14 16.96
CA GLN A 28 33.43 -0.38 15.95
C GLN A 28 33.21 -1.89 15.86
N ALA A 29 32.08 -2.35 16.35
CA ALA A 29 31.60 -3.68 16.08
C ALA A 29 31.39 -3.76 14.57
N THR A 30 32.19 -4.55 13.88
CA THR A 30 31.88 -5.02 12.54
C THR A 30 30.50 -5.66 12.59
N PRO A 31 29.59 -5.35 11.67
CA PRO A 31 28.33 -6.06 11.60
C PRO A 31 28.66 -7.52 11.33
N SER A 32 28.60 -8.35 12.36
CA SER A 32 28.62 -9.79 12.21
C SER A 32 27.35 -10.12 11.41
N GLY A 33 27.54 -10.74 10.24
CA GLY A 33 26.45 -11.19 9.41
C GLY A 33 25.45 -11.91 10.30
N SER A 34 24.23 -11.40 10.32
CA SER A 34 23.10 -11.99 11.02
C SER A 34 22.89 -13.38 10.42
N SER A 35 23.47 -14.39 11.06
CA SER A 35 22.97 -15.74 10.88
C SER A 35 21.57 -15.74 11.51
N ALA A 36 20.53 -15.70 10.67
CA ALA A 36 19.16 -15.76 11.11
C ALA A 36 19.01 -16.97 12.05
N GLN A 37 18.81 -16.70 13.34
CA GLN A 37 18.53 -17.75 14.32
C GLN A 37 17.17 -18.35 13.95
N PRO A 38 17.03 -19.69 13.94
CA PRO A 38 15.74 -20.31 13.73
C PRO A 38 14.77 -19.81 14.80
N GLY A 39 13.59 -19.34 14.38
CA GLY A 39 12.50 -19.08 15.32
C GLY A 39 12.16 -20.33 16.14
N PRO A 40 11.42 -20.20 17.25
CA PRO A 40 11.16 -21.26 18.22
C PRO A 40 10.54 -22.53 17.61
N ASN A 41 10.04 -22.48 16.39
CA ASN A 41 9.45 -23.60 15.68
C ASN A 41 10.34 -24.19 14.57
N GLY A 42 11.61 -23.80 14.48
CA GLY A 42 12.53 -24.30 13.45
C GLY A 42 12.23 -23.86 12.03
N PHE A 43 11.29 -22.94 11.82
CA PHE A 43 11.03 -22.35 10.51
C PHE A 43 12.16 -21.37 10.17
N LEU A 44 13.11 -21.88 9.46
CA LEU A 44 14.09 -21.07 8.75
C LEU A 44 13.42 -20.60 7.47
N ASN A 45 13.33 -19.32 7.28
CA ASN A 45 12.90 -18.63 6.07
C ASN A 45 11.70 -19.27 5.37
N THR A 46 10.72 -18.51 5.07
CA THR A 46 9.57 -18.98 4.27
C THR A 46 10.11 -19.65 3.01
N PRO A 47 9.81 -20.94 2.76
CA PRO A 47 10.24 -21.58 1.53
C PRO A 47 9.76 -20.75 0.35
N GLY A 48 10.66 -20.35 -0.54
CA GLY A 48 10.33 -19.59 -1.72
C GLY A 48 10.59 -18.09 -1.65
N GLN A 49 11.13 -17.53 -0.55
CA GLN A 49 11.49 -16.12 -0.52
C GLN A 49 12.57 -15.82 -1.57
N ASN A 50 12.21 -14.98 -2.55
CA ASN A 50 13.10 -14.52 -3.61
C ASN A 50 13.73 -13.19 -3.20
N MET A 51 14.97 -13.21 -2.71
CA MET A 51 15.69 -12.01 -2.28
C MET A 51 15.99 -11.00 -3.42
N ASN A 52 15.79 -11.40 -4.68
CA ASN A 52 15.96 -10.56 -5.86
C ASN A 52 14.60 -10.23 -6.51
N GLY A 53 13.51 -10.50 -5.83
CA GLY A 53 12.15 -10.23 -6.31
C GLY A 53 11.80 -8.75 -6.21
N MET A 54 10.69 -8.38 -6.84
CA MET A 54 10.09 -7.06 -6.71
C MET A 54 9.81 -6.74 -5.23
N HIS A 55 10.17 -5.54 -4.80
CA HIS A 55 9.90 -5.05 -3.46
C HIS A 55 8.52 -4.40 -3.37
N ILE A 56 7.66 -4.96 -2.53
CA ILE A 56 6.28 -4.52 -2.36
C ILE A 56 6.06 -4.13 -0.89
N TYR A 57 5.56 -2.93 -0.68
CA TYR A 57 5.11 -2.50 0.64
C TYR A 57 3.58 -2.54 0.72
N LEU A 58 3.04 -3.25 1.72
CA LEU A 58 1.61 -3.37 1.96
C LEU A 58 1.20 -2.43 3.10
N TRP A 59 0.43 -1.41 2.78
CA TRP A 59 -0.17 -0.54 3.80
C TRP A 59 -1.62 -0.92 4.02
N ALA A 60 -1.90 -1.55 5.16
CA ALA A 60 -3.24 -1.97 5.55
C ALA A 60 -3.88 -1.06 6.60
N GLY A 61 -5.19 -1.03 6.65
CA GLY A 61 -5.97 -0.36 7.69
C GLY A 61 -6.18 -1.24 8.92
N LEU A 62 -6.72 -0.62 9.97
CA LEU A 62 -7.28 -1.35 11.10
C LEU A 62 -8.66 -1.87 10.75
N LYS A 63 -9.05 -2.99 11.35
CA LYS A 63 -10.40 -3.57 11.18
C LYS A 63 -11.48 -2.53 11.46
N SER A 64 -12.41 -2.38 10.52
CA SER A 64 -13.62 -1.60 10.67
C SER A 64 -14.80 -2.35 10.07
N HIS A 65 -16.02 -1.87 10.31
CA HIS A 65 -17.26 -2.53 9.86
C HIS A 65 -17.52 -3.91 10.47
N GLY A 66 -18.47 -4.64 9.92
CA GLY A 66 -18.91 -5.96 10.39
C GLY A 66 -17.94 -7.09 10.06
N GLU A 67 -18.35 -8.31 10.38
CA GLU A 67 -17.63 -9.52 10.03
C GLU A 67 -17.53 -9.65 8.50
N GLY A 68 -16.36 -10.00 7.99
CA GLY A 68 -16.12 -10.15 6.55
C GLY A 68 -16.02 -8.84 5.77
N GLN A 69 -16.23 -7.69 6.42
CA GLN A 69 -16.13 -6.37 5.82
C GLN A 69 -14.87 -5.65 6.32
N HIS A 70 -14.14 -4.93 5.45
CA HIS A 70 -12.92 -4.19 5.81
C HIS A 70 -11.94 -5.01 6.66
N ASP A 71 -11.73 -6.27 6.33
CA ASP A 71 -10.80 -7.16 7.03
C ASP A 71 -9.34 -6.88 6.64
N TYR A 72 -8.93 -5.61 6.76
CA TYR A 72 -7.58 -5.14 6.41
C TYR A 72 -6.45 -5.90 7.11
N PRO A 73 -6.56 -6.27 8.41
CA PRO A 73 -5.54 -7.07 9.08
C PRO A 73 -5.39 -8.48 8.48
N GLN A 74 -6.51 -9.12 8.15
CA GLN A 74 -6.50 -10.43 7.51
C GLN A 74 -5.89 -10.34 6.11
N TRP A 75 -6.23 -9.30 5.36
CA TRP A 75 -5.65 -9.05 4.05
C TRP A 75 -4.13 -8.88 4.11
N LEU A 76 -3.59 -8.12 5.07
CA LEU A 76 -2.15 -7.95 5.23
C LEU A 76 -1.46 -9.30 5.46
N ALA A 77 -2.04 -10.14 6.31
CA ALA A 77 -1.50 -11.47 6.60
C ALA A 77 -1.54 -12.40 5.37
N ASP A 78 -2.66 -12.41 4.65
CA ASP A 78 -2.83 -13.32 3.51
C ASP A 78 -2.05 -12.84 2.29
N TRP A 79 -2.11 -11.54 1.97
CA TRP A 79 -1.44 -11.01 0.79
C TRP A 79 0.08 -10.93 0.93
N SER A 80 0.61 -10.71 2.13
CA SER A 80 2.04 -10.87 2.36
C SER A 80 2.50 -12.30 2.05
N LYS A 81 1.72 -13.29 2.47
CA LYS A 81 1.99 -14.70 2.16
C LYS A 81 1.84 -15.02 0.67
N ILE A 82 0.76 -14.56 0.03
CA ILE A 82 0.51 -14.76 -1.40
C ILE A 82 1.67 -14.17 -2.22
N LEU A 83 1.99 -12.89 -2.02
CA LEU A 83 3.03 -12.20 -2.78
C LEU A 83 4.41 -12.82 -2.57
N THR A 84 4.75 -13.21 -1.33
CA THR A 84 6.00 -13.93 -1.04
C THR A 84 6.03 -15.29 -1.75
N ALA A 85 4.93 -16.02 -1.78
CA ALA A 85 4.83 -17.28 -2.52
C ALA A 85 4.95 -17.09 -4.04
N HIS A 86 4.59 -15.91 -4.54
CA HIS A 86 4.75 -15.49 -5.92
C HIS A 86 6.08 -14.75 -6.21
N GLY A 87 7.06 -14.84 -5.32
CA GLY A 87 8.42 -14.40 -5.55
C GLY A 87 8.73 -12.94 -5.24
N ALA A 88 7.82 -12.20 -4.60
CA ALA A 88 8.08 -10.84 -4.15
C ALA A 88 8.87 -10.81 -2.82
N VAL A 89 9.56 -9.70 -2.60
CA VAL A 89 10.04 -9.28 -1.27
C VAL A 89 8.98 -8.37 -0.68
N VAL A 90 8.40 -8.72 0.46
CA VAL A 90 7.21 -8.07 0.99
C VAL A 90 7.46 -7.53 2.38
N ASP A 91 7.24 -6.24 2.53
CA ASP A 91 7.12 -5.53 3.81
C ASP A 91 5.71 -4.95 3.95
N GLY A 92 5.32 -4.56 5.15
CA GLY A 92 4.02 -3.93 5.35
C GLY A 92 3.70 -3.64 6.80
N ALA A 93 2.75 -2.72 6.99
CA ALA A 93 2.31 -2.29 8.30
C ALA A 93 0.88 -1.71 8.29
N PHE A 94 0.35 -1.48 9.50
CA PHE A 94 -0.89 -0.73 9.71
C PHE A 94 -0.67 0.79 9.84
N HIS A 95 0.57 1.22 10.04
CA HIS A 95 0.93 2.64 10.04
C HIS A 95 1.30 3.11 8.62
N PRO A 96 1.20 4.42 8.37
CA PRO A 96 1.65 4.99 7.11
C PRO A 96 3.12 4.69 6.85
N PRO A 97 3.52 4.43 5.59
CA PRO A 97 4.92 4.19 5.27
C PRO A 97 5.77 5.44 5.51
N SER A 98 6.96 5.24 6.05
CA SER A 98 8.02 6.23 6.14
C SER A 98 8.79 6.36 4.83
N ALA A 99 9.70 7.32 4.75
CA ALA A 99 10.63 7.42 3.63
C ALA A 99 11.55 6.20 3.54
N ASP A 100 12.00 5.69 4.68
CA ASP A 100 12.88 4.52 4.76
C ASP A 100 12.15 3.24 4.28
N ASP A 101 10.87 3.07 4.67
CA ASP A 101 10.03 1.96 4.19
C ASP A 101 9.89 1.96 2.65
N LEU A 102 9.85 3.15 2.07
CA LEU A 102 9.66 3.31 0.63
C LEU A 102 10.97 3.38 -0.15
N GLU A 103 12.14 3.49 0.47
CA GLU A 103 13.42 3.72 -0.22
C GLU A 103 13.70 2.67 -1.30
N HIS A 104 13.46 1.39 -0.97
CA HIS A 104 13.70 0.26 -1.86
C HIS A 104 12.42 -0.38 -2.40
N THR A 105 11.27 0.25 -2.17
CA THR A 105 9.96 -0.23 -2.62
C THR A 105 9.73 0.08 -4.09
N ASP A 106 9.30 -0.89 -4.87
CA ASP A 106 8.85 -0.73 -6.25
C ASP A 106 7.38 -0.37 -6.31
N VAL A 107 6.56 -1.01 -5.48
CA VAL A 107 5.11 -0.82 -5.43
C VAL A 107 4.59 -0.67 -4.01
N LEU A 108 3.85 0.41 -3.78
CA LEU A 108 3.04 0.62 -2.59
C LEU A 108 1.61 0.13 -2.87
N VAL A 109 1.19 -0.94 -2.19
CA VAL A 109 -0.20 -1.42 -2.24
C VAL A 109 -0.95 -0.94 -1.02
N ILE A 110 -2.05 -0.22 -1.23
CA ILE A 110 -2.84 0.41 -0.15
C ILE A 110 -4.21 -0.25 -0.09
N TYR A 111 -4.53 -0.85 1.06
CA TYR A 111 -5.87 -1.35 1.37
C TYR A 111 -6.25 -0.94 2.80
N LYS A 112 -6.92 0.18 2.92
CA LYS A 112 -7.34 0.77 4.20
C LYS A 112 -8.51 1.72 4.00
N GLY A 113 -9.29 1.94 5.05
CA GLY A 113 -10.25 3.05 5.09
C GLY A 113 -9.54 4.38 5.27
N ASP A 114 -10.07 5.40 4.66
CA ASP A 114 -9.58 6.77 4.66
C ASP A 114 -8.10 6.94 4.30
N ALA A 115 -7.84 7.73 3.32
CA ALA A 115 -6.48 8.13 2.95
C ALA A 115 -5.84 9.01 4.05
N ALA A 116 -5.66 8.43 5.25
CA ALA A 116 -5.19 9.15 6.45
C ALA A 116 -3.80 9.77 6.31
N TYR A 117 -3.06 9.42 5.25
CA TYR A 117 -1.79 10.07 4.90
C TYR A 117 -1.95 11.53 4.48
N LEU A 118 -3.18 12.01 4.33
CA LEU A 118 -3.47 13.40 3.95
C LEU A 118 -3.67 14.32 5.15
N GLY A 119 -3.82 13.79 6.36
CA GLY A 119 -4.10 14.57 7.55
C GLY A 119 -3.10 14.35 8.68
N GLY A 120 -2.62 15.40 9.31
CA GLY A 120 -1.55 15.41 10.29
C GLY A 120 -1.80 14.74 11.64
N ASN A 121 -2.88 13.96 11.81
CA ASN A 121 -3.24 13.33 13.08
C ASN A 121 -3.15 11.80 13.08
N SER A 122 -2.58 11.18 12.05
CA SER A 122 -2.35 9.73 12.08
C SER A 122 -1.21 9.37 13.03
N PRO A 123 -1.33 8.28 13.81
CA PRO A 123 -0.19 7.72 14.51
C PRO A 123 0.92 7.40 13.50
N GLY A 124 2.10 8.00 13.66
CA GLY A 124 3.22 7.82 12.73
C GLY A 124 3.55 9.02 11.84
N GLY A 125 2.78 10.12 11.95
CA GLY A 125 3.11 11.38 11.26
C GLY A 125 2.55 11.50 9.84
N ASN A 126 3.00 12.53 9.12
CA ASN A 126 2.56 12.86 7.77
C ASN A 126 3.37 12.06 6.74
N SER A 127 2.78 11.01 6.19
CA SER A 127 3.40 10.22 5.11
C SER A 127 3.24 10.86 3.72
N LYS A 128 2.56 11.99 3.59
CA LYS A 128 2.32 12.67 2.31
C LYS A 128 3.63 12.92 1.56
N SER A 129 4.62 13.51 2.23
CA SER A 129 5.93 13.81 1.63
C SER A 129 6.70 12.56 1.23
N ALA A 130 6.62 11.47 2.01
CA ALA A 130 7.25 10.20 1.68
C ALA A 130 6.61 9.57 0.44
N ILE A 131 5.29 9.56 0.37
CA ILE A 131 4.55 9.03 -0.80
C ILE A 131 4.79 9.89 -2.05
N GLU A 132 4.80 11.24 -1.91
CA GLU A 132 5.13 12.11 -3.04
C GLU A 132 6.54 11.87 -3.56
N ALA A 133 7.54 11.74 -2.67
CA ALA A 133 8.91 11.43 -3.06
C ALA A 133 9.01 10.06 -3.75
N PHE A 134 8.30 9.07 -3.24
CA PHE A 134 8.19 7.75 -3.82
C PHE A 134 7.60 7.80 -5.25
N VAL A 135 6.48 8.47 -5.46
CA VAL A 135 5.87 8.65 -6.78
C VAL A 135 6.76 9.47 -7.70
N LYS A 136 7.38 10.55 -7.20
CA LYS A 136 8.32 11.37 -7.99
C LYS A 136 9.53 10.59 -8.50
N ARG A 137 10.02 9.61 -7.78
CA ARG A 137 11.10 8.73 -8.29
C ARG A 137 10.60 7.63 -9.24
N GLY A 138 9.29 7.56 -9.47
CA GLY A 138 8.66 6.63 -10.40
C GLY A 138 8.10 5.36 -9.74
N GLY A 139 7.94 5.34 -8.41
CA GLY A 139 7.32 4.24 -7.69
C GLY A 139 5.85 4.03 -8.09
N GLY A 140 5.40 2.78 -8.05
CA GLY A 140 4.05 2.39 -8.44
C GLY A 140 3.07 2.37 -7.27
N ILE A 141 1.80 2.73 -7.51
CA ILE A 141 0.73 2.62 -6.51
C ILE A 141 -0.33 1.63 -7.00
N VAL A 142 -0.76 0.74 -6.10
CA VAL A 142 -1.99 -0.05 -6.24
C VAL A 142 -2.94 0.35 -5.13
N SER A 143 -4.07 0.96 -5.48
CA SER A 143 -5.07 1.47 -4.54
C SER A 143 -6.31 0.58 -4.58
N LEU A 144 -6.70 0.06 -3.42
CA LEU A 144 -7.77 -0.90 -3.28
C LEU A 144 -8.90 -0.31 -2.42
N HIS A 145 -10.11 -0.38 -2.92
CA HIS A 145 -11.33 -0.03 -2.22
C HIS A 145 -11.28 1.37 -1.58
N ASP A 146 -11.58 1.45 -0.30
CA ASP A 146 -11.74 2.66 0.50
C ASP A 146 -10.45 3.48 0.67
N SER A 147 -9.30 2.95 0.21
CA SER A 147 -8.08 3.75 0.12
C SER A 147 -8.19 4.94 -0.84
N LEU A 148 -9.20 4.94 -1.71
CA LEU A 148 -9.54 6.08 -2.57
C LEU A 148 -10.27 7.20 -1.81
N CYS A 149 -10.86 6.88 -0.65
CA CYS A 149 -11.66 7.81 0.12
C CYS A 149 -10.77 8.62 1.07
N GLY A 150 -10.99 9.91 1.15
CA GLY A 150 -10.21 10.74 2.07
C GLY A 150 -10.66 12.20 2.08
N PRO A 151 -10.04 13.04 2.91
CA PRO A 151 -10.41 14.45 3.08
C PRO A 151 -9.96 15.34 1.91
N ASP A 152 -9.03 14.87 1.06
CA ASP A 152 -8.49 15.63 -0.07
C ASP A 152 -8.47 14.76 -1.35
N PRO A 153 -9.64 14.54 -1.97
CA PRO A 153 -9.74 13.71 -3.17
C PRO A 153 -9.03 14.33 -4.37
N VAL A 154 -8.94 15.67 -4.43
CA VAL A 154 -8.23 16.36 -5.53
C VAL A 154 -6.75 15.98 -5.51
N TYR A 155 -6.12 16.06 -4.34
CA TYR A 155 -4.73 15.64 -4.20
C TYR A 155 -4.54 14.16 -4.52
N PHE A 156 -5.36 13.29 -3.93
CA PHE A 156 -5.17 11.85 -4.13
C PHE A 156 -5.42 11.41 -5.58
N ALA A 157 -6.35 12.06 -6.26
CA ALA A 157 -6.56 11.84 -7.69
C ALA A 157 -5.29 12.11 -8.52
N THR A 158 -4.43 13.06 -8.11
CA THR A 158 -3.14 13.29 -8.81
C THR A 158 -2.20 12.09 -8.72
N LEU A 159 -2.36 11.22 -7.72
CA LEU A 159 -1.54 10.03 -7.51
C LEU A 159 -2.09 8.79 -8.20
N VAL A 160 -3.43 8.63 -8.24
CA VAL A 160 -4.08 7.38 -8.68
C VAL A 160 -5.14 7.58 -9.77
N GLY A 161 -5.31 8.80 -10.27
CA GLY A 161 -6.19 9.13 -11.38
C GLY A 161 -7.61 9.51 -10.98
N GLY A 162 -8.16 8.91 -9.94
CA GLY A 162 -9.49 9.19 -9.43
C GLY A 162 -9.59 8.93 -7.94
N ALA A 163 -10.38 9.71 -7.22
CA ALA A 163 -10.55 9.58 -5.77
C ALA A 163 -11.96 10.05 -5.33
N LYS A 164 -12.29 9.81 -4.07
CA LYS A 164 -13.58 10.12 -3.50
C LYS A 164 -13.40 10.87 -2.17
N HIS A 165 -14.25 11.86 -1.92
CA HIS A 165 -14.33 12.47 -0.59
C HIS A 165 -14.99 11.48 0.38
N HIS A 166 -14.37 11.26 1.55
CA HIS A 166 -14.97 10.42 2.57
C HIS A 166 -16.23 11.09 3.15
N GLY A 167 -17.30 10.31 3.31
CA GLY A 167 -18.58 10.79 3.79
C GLY A 167 -19.56 11.22 2.69
N ASP A 168 -19.13 11.38 1.44
CA ASP A 168 -20.04 11.58 0.32
C ASP A 168 -20.85 10.30 0.06
N VAL A 169 -22.17 10.46 -0.09
CA VAL A 169 -23.08 9.34 -0.40
C VAL A 169 -23.03 9.06 -1.91
N ASN A 170 -21.88 8.56 -2.37
CA ASN A 170 -21.61 8.21 -3.76
C ASN A 170 -21.19 6.73 -3.83
N TYR A 171 -22.04 5.86 -3.26
CA TYR A 171 -21.76 4.41 -3.19
C TYR A 171 -23.05 3.59 -3.22
N THR A 172 -22.93 2.33 -3.64
CA THR A 172 -23.94 1.29 -3.38
C THR A 172 -23.33 0.28 -2.42
N LEU A 173 -23.95 0.03 -1.29
CA LEU A 173 -23.44 -0.88 -0.27
C LEU A 173 -24.16 -2.22 -0.35
N ASP A 174 -23.43 -3.32 -0.13
CA ASP A 174 -23.96 -4.69 -0.07
C ASP A 174 -24.91 -4.98 -1.26
N ALA A 175 -24.41 -4.75 -2.47
CA ALA A 175 -25.21 -4.88 -3.68
C ALA A 175 -24.43 -5.65 -4.77
N PRO A 176 -25.11 -6.17 -5.79
CA PRO A 176 -24.44 -6.72 -6.96
C PRO A 176 -23.62 -5.64 -7.69
N VAL A 177 -22.39 -5.94 -7.98
CA VAL A 177 -21.50 -5.13 -8.82
C VAL A 177 -21.21 -5.93 -10.08
N PRO A 178 -22.03 -5.79 -11.13
CA PRO A 178 -21.77 -6.44 -12.41
C PRO A 178 -20.67 -5.72 -13.17
N TYR A 179 -19.56 -6.40 -13.41
CA TYR A 179 -18.45 -5.85 -14.18
C TYR A 179 -18.64 -6.11 -15.66
N THR A 180 -18.46 -5.04 -16.44
CA THR A 180 -18.21 -5.13 -17.87
C THR A 180 -16.76 -4.81 -18.12
N ILE A 181 -16.01 -5.76 -18.66
CA ILE A 181 -14.61 -5.56 -19.06
C ILE A 181 -14.61 -4.78 -20.37
N VAL A 182 -14.18 -3.52 -20.31
CA VAL A 182 -14.19 -2.61 -21.47
C VAL A 182 -12.92 -2.69 -22.30
N ASP A 183 -11.79 -3.07 -21.70
CA ASP A 183 -10.58 -3.40 -22.46
C ASP A 183 -10.13 -4.84 -22.20
N LYS A 184 -10.65 -5.76 -23.03
CA LYS A 184 -10.30 -7.18 -22.98
C LYS A 184 -8.92 -7.50 -23.56
N THR A 185 -8.27 -6.51 -24.19
CA THR A 185 -6.93 -6.66 -24.78
C THR A 185 -5.82 -6.24 -23.85
N ASN A 186 -6.16 -5.54 -22.76
CA ASN A 186 -5.18 -5.13 -21.78
C ASN A 186 -4.63 -6.37 -21.05
N PRO A 187 -3.31 -6.55 -21.01
CA PRO A 187 -2.72 -7.78 -20.45
C PRO A 187 -2.94 -7.92 -18.92
N ILE A 188 -3.27 -6.86 -18.19
CA ILE A 188 -3.69 -6.97 -16.77
C ILE A 188 -5.00 -7.78 -16.68
N MET A 189 -5.89 -7.62 -17.65
CA MET A 189 -7.21 -8.25 -17.70
C MET A 189 -7.20 -9.62 -18.39
N GLU A 190 -6.03 -10.16 -18.73
CA GLU A 190 -5.91 -11.45 -19.38
C GLU A 190 -6.63 -12.57 -18.63
N GLY A 191 -7.46 -13.34 -19.34
CA GLY A 191 -8.27 -14.42 -18.77
C GLY A 191 -9.51 -13.97 -18.00
N MET A 192 -9.77 -12.66 -17.90
CA MET A 192 -10.99 -12.16 -17.28
C MET A 192 -12.14 -12.11 -18.29
N SER A 193 -13.32 -12.39 -17.82
CA SER A 193 -14.60 -12.18 -18.50
C SER A 193 -15.49 -11.32 -17.64
N ASP A 194 -16.59 -10.82 -18.20
CA ASP A 194 -17.59 -10.12 -17.42
C ASP A 194 -18.08 -11.01 -16.28
N PHE A 195 -18.19 -10.44 -15.08
CA PHE A 195 -18.52 -11.16 -13.83
C PHE A 195 -19.29 -10.26 -12.89
N THR A 196 -19.80 -10.81 -11.79
CA THR A 196 -20.49 -10.03 -10.75
C THR A 196 -19.90 -10.39 -9.39
N LEU A 197 -19.62 -9.38 -8.58
CA LEU A 197 -19.33 -9.52 -7.16
C LEU A 197 -20.50 -8.98 -6.35
N TRP A 198 -20.62 -9.46 -5.11
CA TRP A 198 -21.41 -8.79 -4.08
C TRP A 198 -20.45 -7.95 -3.26
N ASP A 199 -20.55 -6.62 -3.38
CA ASP A 199 -19.56 -5.69 -2.79
C ASP A 199 -20.17 -4.27 -2.69
N GLU A 200 -19.32 -3.30 -2.46
CA GLU A 200 -19.61 -1.88 -2.56
C GLU A 200 -19.08 -1.33 -3.88
N ALA A 201 -19.86 -0.50 -4.56
CA ALA A 201 -19.40 0.23 -5.74
C ALA A 201 -19.43 1.74 -5.48
N PHE A 202 -18.35 2.42 -5.83
CA PHE A 202 -18.28 3.88 -5.80
C PHE A 202 -18.58 4.47 -7.18
N PHE A 203 -19.13 5.68 -7.18
CA PHE A 203 -19.43 6.46 -8.38
C PHE A 203 -19.25 7.96 -8.09
N THR A 204 -19.33 8.80 -9.11
CA THR A 204 -19.15 10.28 -9.01
C THR A 204 -17.81 10.65 -8.35
N LEU A 205 -16.71 10.17 -8.95
CA LEU A 205 -15.37 10.39 -8.44
C LEU A 205 -14.84 11.79 -8.83
N THR A 206 -13.92 12.30 -8.02
CA THR A 206 -13.04 13.40 -8.39
C THR A 206 -11.88 12.84 -9.21
N TRP A 207 -11.75 13.31 -10.46
CA TRP A 207 -10.69 12.88 -11.37
C TRP A 207 -9.53 13.88 -11.39
N ALA A 208 -8.33 13.39 -11.67
CA ALA A 208 -7.17 14.25 -11.88
C ALA A 208 -7.40 15.19 -13.10
N GLU A 209 -6.79 16.36 -13.07
CA GLU A 209 -6.79 17.23 -14.24
C GLU A 209 -6.06 16.56 -15.42
N ASN A 210 -6.68 16.60 -16.61
CA ASN A 210 -6.17 15.94 -17.82
C ASN A 210 -5.75 14.48 -17.58
N PRO A 211 -6.65 13.62 -17.05
CA PRO A 211 -6.29 12.29 -16.65
C PRO A 211 -5.93 11.40 -17.84
N LYS A 212 -4.77 10.78 -17.79
CA LYS A 212 -4.44 9.62 -18.64
C LYS A 212 -4.97 8.35 -17.98
N VAL A 213 -6.20 8.40 -17.53
CA VAL A 213 -6.88 7.26 -16.94
C VAL A 213 -7.35 6.34 -18.06
N HIS A 214 -6.91 5.10 -17.99
CA HIS A 214 -7.38 4.05 -18.91
C HIS A 214 -8.29 3.11 -18.13
N VAL A 215 -9.60 3.19 -18.40
CA VAL A 215 -10.62 2.37 -17.74
C VAL A 215 -10.57 0.96 -18.30
N LEU A 216 -10.44 -0.03 -17.42
CA LEU A 216 -10.38 -1.45 -17.75
C LEU A 216 -11.73 -2.15 -17.56
N ALA A 217 -12.48 -1.73 -16.53
CA ALA A 217 -13.82 -2.26 -16.27
C ALA A 217 -14.75 -1.21 -15.68
N THR A 218 -16.03 -1.36 -15.99
CA THR A 218 -17.12 -0.52 -15.47
C THR A 218 -18.17 -1.39 -14.79
N THR A 219 -19.04 -0.75 -14.00
CA THR A 219 -20.29 -1.34 -13.52
C THR A 219 -21.48 -0.46 -13.85
N VAL A 220 -22.67 -1.02 -13.77
CA VAL A 220 -23.92 -0.24 -13.73
C VAL A 220 -24.28 -0.05 -12.27
N VAL A 221 -24.43 1.19 -11.84
CA VAL A 221 -24.80 1.55 -10.46
C VAL A 221 -26.11 0.88 -10.09
N ALA A 222 -26.10 0.05 -9.06
CA ALA A 222 -27.26 -0.72 -8.61
C ALA A 222 -28.36 0.18 -8.05
N ASP A 223 -29.62 -0.28 -8.14
CA ASP A 223 -30.77 0.42 -7.57
C ASP A 223 -30.82 0.20 -6.05
N THR A 224 -30.09 1.06 -5.33
CA THR A 224 -30.07 1.09 -3.86
C THR A 224 -30.51 2.47 -3.37
N PRO A 225 -30.94 2.63 -2.12
CA PRO A 225 -31.28 3.94 -1.57
C PRO A 225 -30.14 4.96 -1.67
N SER A 226 -28.89 4.54 -1.52
CA SER A 226 -27.70 5.40 -1.61
C SER A 226 -27.35 5.79 -3.04
N ALA A 227 -27.78 5.06 -4.04
CA ALA A 227 -27.55 5.41 -5.45
C ALA A 227 -28.33 6.68 -5.89
N GLY A 228 -29.48 6.94 -5.28
CA GLY A 228 -30.28 8.14 -5.60
C GLY A 228 -30.60 8.24 -7.08
N SER A 229 -30.27 9.39 -7.70
CA SER A 229 -30.46 9.62 -9.13
C SER A 229 -29.42 8.93 -10.02
N HIS A 230 -28.35 8.39 -9.45
CA HIS A 230 -27.24 7.76 -10.20
C HIS A 230 -27.50 6.30 -10.54
N LYS A 231 -28.61 5.71 -10.07
CA LYS A 231 -28.96 4.33 -10.43
C LYS A 231 -29.02 4.16 -11.94
N GLY A 232 -28.43 3.08 -12.42
CA GLY A 232 -28.35 2.78 -13.85
C GLY A 232 -27.23 3.52 -14.60
N GLU A 233 -26.50 4.43 -13.98
CA GLU A 233 -25.33 5.06 -14.56
C GLU A 233 -24.18 4.04 -14.69
N VAL A 234 -23.35 4.24 -15.72
CA VAL A 234 -22.14 3.46 -15.92
C VAL A 234 -20.98 4.16 -15.20
N ALA A 235 -20.35 3.45 -14.26
CA ALA A 235 -19.26 3.97 -13.45
C ALA A 235 -17.99 3.11 -13.58
N PRO A 236 -16.79 3.73 -13.78
CA PRO A 236 -15.52 3.03 -13.75
C PRO A 236 -15.28 2.36 -12.41
N GLN A 237 -14.77 1.13 -12.42
CA GLN A 237 -14.45 0.36 -11.21
C GLN A 237 -13.01 -0.15 -11.18
N ILE A 238 -12.38 -0.30 -12.36
CA ILE A 238 -10.99 -0.73 -12.49
C ILE A 238 -10.34 0.16 -13.55
N TRP A 239 -9.18 0.73 -13.22
CA TRP A 239 -8.42 1.53 -14.17
C TRP A 239 -6.92 1.51 -13.89
N THR A 240 -6.16 1.90 -14.91
CA THR A 240 -4.75 2.26 -14.82
C THR A 240 -4.57 3.75 -15.04
N TYR A 241 -3.51 4.31 -14.45
CA TYR A 241 -3.15 5.70 -14.58
C TYR A 241 -1.65 5.84 -14.74
N GLU A 242 -1.21 6.34 -15.90
CA GLU A 242 0.19 6.66 -16.15
C GLU A 242 0.39 8.16 -16.08
N HIS A 243 1.28 8.62 -15.21
CA HIS A 243 1.49 10.03 -14.94
C HIS A 243 2.90 10.34 -14.47
N ALA A 244 3.20 11.63 -14.32
CA ALA A 244 4.38 12.10 -13.61
C ALA A 244 3.97 13.30 -12.76
N LEU A 245 4.36 13.30 -11.49
CA LEU A 245 4.25 14.51 -10.68
C LEU A 245 5.23 15.58 -11.17
N PRO A 246 4.98 16.86 -10.91
CA PRO A 246 5.88 17.93 -11.34
C PRO A 246 7.33 17.68 -10.92
N GLY A 247 8.23 17.65 -11.89
CA GLY A 247 9.66 17.35 -11.69
C GLY A 247 9.99 15.89 -11.38
N GLY A 248 9.01 14.98 -11.49
CA GLY A 248 9.20 13.55 -11.21
C GLY A 248 9.38 12.70 -12.47
N GLN A 249 9.68 11.44 -12.23
CA GLN A 249 9.76 10.38 -13.25
C GLN A 249 8.36 9.83 -13.56
N PRO A 250 8.16 9.18 -14.73
CA PRO A 250 6.92 8.47 -15.01
C PRO A 250 6.61 7.43 -13.94
N ALA A 251 5.41 7.53 -13.37
CA ALA A 251 4.85 6.63 -12.37
C ALA A 251 3.60 5.95 -12.91
N ARG A 252 3.19 4.87 -12.28
CA ARG A 252 2.00 4.10 -12.64
C ARG A 252 1.12 3.87 -11.42
N ALA A 253 -0.17 3.99 -11.60
CA ALA A 253 -1.12 3.58 -10.58
C ALA A 253 -2.17 2.64 -11.17
N PHE A 254 -2.57 1.65 -10.39
CA PHE A 254 -3.69 0.77 -10.66
C PHE A 254 -4.72 0.89 -9.55
N VAL A 255 -5.98 0.88 -9.92
CA VAL A 255 -7.09 0.96 -8.97
C VAL A 255 -8.10 -0.15 -9.22
N TRP A 256 -8.50 -0.80 -8.14
CA TRP A 256 -9.68 -1.65 -8.06
C TRP A 256 -10.54 -1.17 -6.90
N MET A 257 -11.76 -0.73 -7.20
CA MET A 257 -12.62 -0.04 -6.23
C MET A 257 -13.33 -0.95 -5.25
N GLN A 258 -13.37 -2.26 -5.48
CA GLN A 258 -14.02 -3.21 -4.57
C GLN A 258 -13.05 -3.76 -3.54
N GLY A 259 -13.61 -4.48 -2.56
CA GLY A 259 -12.87 -5.02 -1.43
C GLY A 259 -13.53 -4.69 -0.09
N HIS A 260 -14.74 -4.11 -0.09
CA HIS A 260 -15.55 -4.00 1.12
C HIS A 260 -15.78 -5.40 1.72
N ILE A 261 -16.15 -6.35 0.87
CA ILE A 261 -16.30 -7.76 1.26
C ILE A 261 -14.98 -8.50 1.03
N TYR A 262 -14.33 -8.86 2.13
CA TYR A 262 -13.01 -9.49 2.09
C TYR A 262 -12.96 -10.81 1.29
N ALA A 263 -14.03 -11.60 1.33
CA ALA A 263 -14.12 -12.86 0.60
C ALA A 263 -13.87 -12.71 -0.92
N ASN A 264 -14.10 -11.52 -1.49
CA ASN A 264 -13.86 -11.26 -2.90
C ASN A 264 -12.37 -11.36 -3.28
N PHE A 265 -11.45 -11.15 -2.33
CA PHE A 265 -10.01 -11.35 -2.55
C PHE A 265 -9.62 -12.82 -2.76
N SER A 266 -10.48 -13.77 -2.42
CA SER A 266 -10.28 -15.19 -2.71
C SER A 266 -10.68 -15.61 -4.13
N ASN A 267 -11.33 -14.72 -4.88
CA ASN A 267 -11.67 -14.97 -6.28
C ASN A 267 -10.38 -15.08 -7.12
N TYR A 268 -10.20 -16.22 -7.79
CA TYR A 268 -8.99 -16.49 -8.57
C TYR A 268 -8.73 -15.44 -9.66
N GLN A 269 -9.76 -14.99 -10.38
CA GLN A 269 -9.60 -13.96 -11.42
C GLN A 269 -9.13 -12.63 -10.83
N ILE A 270 -9.66 -12.25 -9.66
CA ILE A 270 -9.22 -11.05 -8.93
C ILE A 270 -7.77 -11.18 -8.49
N GLN A 271 -7.38 -12.32 -7.95
CA GLN A 271 -5.98 -12.55 -7.54
C GLN A 271 -5.02 -12.43 -8.73
N GLN A 272 -5.34 -13.07 -9.86
CA GLN A 272 -4.51 -12.99 -11.07
C GLN A 272 -4.42 -11.57 -11.62
N MET A 273 -5.52 -10.85 -11.64
CA MET A 273 -5.55 -9.44 -12.03
C MET A 273 -4.68 -8.58 -11.11
N LEU A 274 -4.80 -8.75 -9.80
CA LEU A 274 -4.03 -7.96 -8.83
C LEU A 274 -2.52 -8.27 -8.91
N LEU A 275 -2.13 -9.53 -9.09
CA LEU A 275 -0.71 -9.89 -9.29
C LEU A 275 -0.13 -9.21 -10.54
N ARG A 276 -0.86 -9.22 -11.67
CA ARG A 276 -0.44 -8.52 -12.89
C ARG A 276 -0.42 -7.01 -12.70
N ALA A 277 -1.43 -6.46 -12.04
CA ALA A 277 -1.52 -5.03 -11.75
C ALA A 277 -0.37 -4.53 -10.88
N ILE A 278 0.03 -5.30 -9.88
CA ILE A 278 1.18 -5.00 -9.01
C ILE A 278 2.46 -5.02 -9.84
N ALA A 279 2.68 -6.07 -10.64
CA ALA A 279 3.84 -6.16 -11.53
C ALA A 279 3.88 -4.97 -12.51
N TRP A 280 2.74 -4.63 -13.14
CA TRP A 280 2.62 -3.50 -14.05
C TRP A 280 2.93 -2.16 -13.38
N ALA A 281 2.39 -1.94 -12.18
CA ALA A 281 2.64 -0.71 -11.42
C ALA A 281 4.13 -0.55 -11.07
N GLY A 282 4.81 -1.63 -10.72
CA GLY A 282 6.24 -1.69 -10.46
C GLY A 282 7.11 -1.63 -11.73
N LYS A 283 6.51 -1.59 -12.92
CA LYS A 283 7.22 -1.63 -14.22
C LYS A 283 8.00 -2.92 -14.45
N HIS A 284 7.57 -3.99 -13.83
CA HIS A 284 8.08 -5.34 -14.01
C HIS A 284 7.28 -6.09 -15.09
N PRO A 285 7.82 -7.19 -15.64
CA PRO A 285 7.06 -8.08 -16.52
C PRO A 285 5.78 -8.56 -15.81
N LEU A 286 4.64 -8.51 -16.50
CA LEU A 286 3.35 -8.90 -15.90
C LEU A 286 3.32 -10.37 -15.45
N SER A 287 4.12 -11.21 -16.09
CA SER A 287 4.28 -12.62 -15.73
C SER A 287 5.13 -12.85 -14.46
N GLU A 288 5.86 -11.88 -13.98
CA GLU A 288 6.84 -12.07 -12.91
C GLU A 288 6.23 -12.66 -11.64
N LEU A 289 5.07 -12.13 -11.23
CA LEU A 289 4.37 -12.67 -10.06
C LEU A 289 3.45 -13.84 -10.42
N VAL A 290 2.75 -13.77 -11.55
CA VAL A 290 1.76 -14.77 -11.94
C VAL A 290 2.40 -16.12 -12.28
N ASP A 291 3.52 -16.11 -12.98
CA ASP A 291 4.20 -17.31 -13.48
C ASP A 291 5.40 -17.72 -12.61
N TYR A 292 5.61 -17.05 -11.49
CA TYR A 292 6.73 -17.36 -10.61
C TYR A 292 6.72 -18.82 -10.16
N LYS A 293 7.87 -19.46 -10.34
CA LYS A 293 8.11 -20.83 -9.85
C LYS A 293 9.22 -20.77 -8.82
N ALA A 294 8.88 -21.06 -7.58
CA ALA A 294 9.87 -21.18 -6.52
C ALA A 294 11.00 -22.15 -6.94
N PRO A 295 12.27 -21.82 -6.73
CA PRO A 295 13.35 -22.75 -6.94
C PRO A 295 13.09 -24.05 -6.18
N ALA A 296 13.36 -25.18 -6.79
CA ALA A 296 13.25 -26.47 -6.11
C ALA A 296 14.08 -26.40 -4.82
N SER A 297 13.44 -26.66 -3.67
CA SER A 297 14.14 -26.68 -2.40
C SER A 297 15.21 -27.76 -2.47
N THR A 298 16.49 -27.36 -2.45
CA THR A 298 17.59 -28.32 -2.27
C THR A 298 17.39 -28.93 -0.89
N PRO A 299 17.23 -30.26 -0.78
CA PRO A 299 17.10 -30.91 0.52
C PRO A 299 18.34 -30.55 1.35
N ARG A 300 18.12 -29.90 2.49
CA ARG A 300 19.19 -29.60 3.42
C ARG A 300 19.81 -30.95 3.85
N PRO A 301 21.14 -31.13 3.74
CA PRO A 301 21.75 -32.36 4.28
C PRO A 301 21.37 -32.45 5.75
N VAL A 302 20.71 -33.51 6.10
CA VAL A 302 20.42 -33.83 7.51
C VAL A 302 21.80 -34.01 8.16
N SER A 303 22.19 -33.03 8.99
CA SER A 303 23.39 -33.21 9.83
C SER A 303 23.12 -34.43 10.69
N SER A 304 23.80 -35.52 10.39
CA SER A 304 23.85 -36.69 11.28
C SER A 304 24.55 -36.19 12.55
N ALA A 305 23.77 -35.78 13.54
CA ALA A 305 24.29 -35.64 14.88
C ALA A 305 24.83 -37.04 15.27
N LYS A 306 26.13 -37.17 15.40
CA LYS A 306 26.76 -38.35 16.00
C LYS A 306 26.30 -38.43 17.46
N PRO A 307 25.96 -39.63 17.95
CA PRO A 307 25.57 -39.88 19.34
C PRO A 307 26.66 -39.48 20.31
#